data_7264174d1dd93d220315129c24f57a15
#
_entry.id   7264174d1dd93d220315129c24f57a15
#
_cell.length_a   1.000
_cell.length_b   1.000
_cell.length_c   1.000
_cell.angle_alpha   90.00
_cell.angle_beta   90.00
_cell.angle_gamma   90.00
#
_symmetry.space_group_name_H-M   'P 1'
#
loop_
_entity.id
_entity.type
_entity.pdbx_description
1 polymer ?
#
loop_
_entity_poly.entity_id
_entity_poly.type
_entity_poly.pdbx_seq_one_letter_code
_entity_poly.pdbx_strand_id
1 'polypeptide(L)'
;MKFNEETLGGFDTVMRYSKLCSAIDGAENSIQNNNTRIVLFYDLNPMYNVMSRYTVNLNNPIHRTLTPSESVISEGFYCTDAPSQVCYIDDNPTNGKLRLFYKNAQNEKVIVRSVGTIDYTNGVIDIEGLNVQSIDGETLRLRINPSSNDVVSEMNQFSMIDPKLMEITAVPKQAEYLHTASK
;
A
#
# COMPACT_ATOMS: atom_id res chain seq x y z
N MET A 1 -15.76 -12.57 2.68
CA MET A 1 -15.27 -12.91 1.31
C MET A 1 -14.66 -14.30 1.41
N LYS A 2 -15.19 -15.31 0.69
CA LYS A 2 -14.75 -16.73 0.82
C LYS A 2 -13.24 -16.91 0.81
N PHE A 3 -12.53 -16.19 -0.06
CA PHE A 3 -11.07 -16.29 -0.15
C PHE A 3 -10.35 -15.92 1.14
N ASN A 4 -10.80 -14.89 1.87
CA ASN A 4 -10.24 -14.53 3.17
C ASN A 4 -10.43 -15.64 4.20
N GLU A 5 -11.61 -16.25 4.23
CA GLU A 5 -11.95 -17.29 5.21
C GLU A 5 -11.21 -18.60 4.92
N GLU A 6 -11.09 -18.97 3.66
CA GLU A 6 -10.52 -20.25 3.23
C GLU A 6 -8.99 -20.22 3.10
N THR A 7 -8.41 -19.05 2.83
CA THR A 7 -6.98 -18.94 2.46
C THR A 7 -6.16 -18.09 3.41
N LEU A 8 -6.75 -17.03 4.01
CA LEU A 8 -6.03 -16.06 4.83
C LEU A 8 -6.41 -16.11 6.32
N GLY A 9 -7.38 -16.92 6.71
CA GLY A 9 -7.93 -16.99 8.07
C GLY A 9 -7.04 -17.68 9.11
N GLY A 10 -5.79 -18.00 8.81
CA GLY A 10 -4.85 -18.67 9.73
C GLY A 10 -3.62 -17.81 10.05
N PHE A 11 -2.95 -18.10 11.16
CA PHE A 11 -1.62 -17.57 11.47
C PHE A 11 -0.59 -18.18 10.50
N ASP A 12 0.46 -17.44 10.17
CA ASP A 12 1.55 -17.84 9.25
C ASP A 12 1.07 -18.21 7.84
N THR A 13 0.01 -17.58 7.38
CA THR A 13 -0.51 -17.84 6.04
C THR A 13 0.26 -17.07 4.99
N VAL A 14 0.58 -17.75 3.90
CA VAL A 14 1.15 -17.13 2.71
C VAL A 14 0.01 -16.86 1.71
N MET A 15 -0.24 -15.60 1.44
CA MET A 15 -1.11 -15.23 0.33
C MET A 15 -0.38 -15.52 -0.99
N ARG A 16 -0.77 -16.59 -1.68
CA ARG A 16 -0.25 -16.92 -3.00
C ARG A 16 -1.00 -16.15 -4.08
N TYR A 17 -0.30 -15.30 -4.80
CA TYR A 17 -0.85 -14.53 -5.92
C TYR A 17 -1.57 -15.39 -6.95
N SER A 18 -0.97 -16.55 -7.32
CA SER A 18 -1.58 -17.49 -8.25
C SER A 18 -2.92 -18.03 -7.79
N LYS A 19 -3.10 -18.28 -6.48
CA LYS A 19 -4.38 -18.71 -5.92
C LYS A 19 -5.43 -17.61 -6.00
N LEU A 20 -5.03 -16.36 -5.72
CA LEU A 20 -5.92 -15.21 -5.86
C LEU A 20 -6.37 -15.02 -7.31
N CYS A 21 -5.44 -15.03 -8.26
CA CYS A 21 -5.76 -14.95 -9.69
C CYS A 21 -6.69 -16.08 -10.15
N SER A 22 -6.42 -17.31 -9.73
CA SER A 22 -7.28 -18.46 -10.04
C SER A 22 -8.68 -18.32 -9.44
N ALA A 23 -8.80 -17.76 -8.24
CA ALA A 23 -10.09 -17.50 -7.61
C ALA A 23 -10.88 -16.40 -8.36
N ILE A 24 -10.19 -15.39 -8.88
CA ILE A 24 -10.80 -14.33 -9.71
C ILE A 24 -11.26 -14.92 -11.05
N ASP A 25 -10.39 -15.64 -11.76
CA ASP A 25 -10.71 -16.25 -13.05
C ASP A 25 -11.85 -17.26 -12.95
N GLY A 26 -11.93 -17.98 -11.84
CA GLY A 26 -13.00 -18.94 -11.58
C GLY A 26 -14.31 -18.34 -11.03
N ALA A 27 -14.33 -17.04 -10.74
CA ALA A 27 -15.52 -16.38 -10.16
C ALA A 27 -16.67 -16.26 -11.16
N GLU A 28 -16.35 -16.10 -12.45
CA GLU A 28 -17.31 -15.98 -13.53
C GLU A 28 -16.71 -16.47 -14.87
N ASN A 29 -17.46 -17.28 -15.59
CA ASN A 29 -16.99 -17.89 -16.88
C ASN A 29 -16.69 -16.85 -17.99
N SER A 30 -17.19 -15.63 -17.85
CA SER A 30 -16.93 -14.54 -18.79
C SER A 30 -15.56 -13.88 -18.59
N ILE A 31 -14.88 -14.12 -17.47
CA ILE A 31 -13.54 -13.60 -17.20
C ILE A 31 -12.52 -14.40 -18.01
N GLN A 32 -11.89 -13.76 -19.02
CA GLN A 32 -10.91 -14.41 -19.88
C GLN A 32 -9.48 -14.30 -19.36
N ASN A 33 -9.17 -13.21 -18.67
CA ASN A 33 -7.91 -12.99 -17.98
C ASN A 33 -8.08 -11.90 -16.92
N ASN A 34 -7.16 -11.85 -15.96
CA ASN A 34 -7.08 -10.77 -15.00
C ASN A 34 -5.64 -10.21 -14.94
N ASN A 35 -5.52 -8.93 -14.56
CA ASN A 35 -4.28 -8.30 -14.21
C ASN A 35 -4.45 -7.69 -12.82
N THR A 36 -3.97 -8.41 -11.82
CA THR A 36 -4.17 -8.07 -10.41
C THR A 36 -2.88 -7.46 -9.85
N ARG A 37 -2.99 -6.31 -9.18
CA ARG A 37 -1.90 -5.68 -8.45
C ARG A 37 -2.19 -5.77 -6.96
N ILE A 38 -1.17 -6.14 -6.18
CA ILE A 38 -1.24 -6.17 -4.73
C ILE A 38 -0.64 -4.87 -4.18
N VAL A 39 -1.33 -4.29 -3.21
CA VAL A 39 -0.87 -3.15 -2.42
C VAL A 39 -1.06 -3.52 -0.96
N LEU A 40 -0.04 -3.31 -0.13
CA LEU A 40 -0.12 -3.54 1.29
C LEU A 40 -0.56 -2.25 2.01
N PHE A 41 -1.41 -2.41 3.01
CA PHE A 41 -1.79 -1.35 3.93
C PHE A 41 -1.40 -1.75 5.35
N TYR A 42 -0.79 -0.82 6.06
CA TYR A 42 -0.43 -1.00 7.46
C TYR A 42 -1.03 0.16 8.28
N ASP A 43 -1.90 -0.17 9.22
CA ASP A 43 -2.52 0.82 10.11
C ASP A 43 -1.61 1.07 11.31
N LEU A 44 -1.07 2.27 11.38
CA LEU A 44 -0.21 2.71 12.46
C LEU A 44 -1.07 3.37 13.54
N ASN A 45 -0.85 2.97 14.80
CA ASN A 45 -1.54 3.53 15.95
C ASN A 45 -0.61 4.55 16.65
N PRO A 46 -0.67 5.85 16.32
CA PRO A 46 0.23 6.81 16.88
C PRO A 46 -0.14 7.17 18.31
N MET A 47 0.89 7.42 19.14
CA MET A 47 0.70 8.11 20.41
C MET A 47 0.62 9.62 20.15
N TYR A 48 -0.53 10.23 20.46
CA TYR A 48 -0.77 11.63 20.20
C TYR A 48 0.00 12.54 21.16
N ASN A 49 0.58 13.61 20.62
CA ASN A 49 1.33 14.64 21.35
C ASN A 49 2.56 14.10 22.07
N VAL A 50 3.09 12.96 21.64
CA VAL A 50 4.31 12.35 22.15
C VAL A 50 5.27 12.11 20.99
N MET A 51 6.51 12.56 21.14
CA MET A 51 7.56 12.26 20.17
C MET A 51 7.91 10.77 20.27
N SER A 52 7.63 10.03 19.22
CA SER A 52 7.71 8.58 19.23
C SER A 52 8.52 8.04 18.03
N ARG A 53 8.97 6.80 18.18
CA ARG A 53 9.55 5.99 17.12
C ARG A 53 8.61 4.84 16.80
N TYR A 54 8.46 4.54 15.51
CA TYR A 54 7.64 3.44 15.02
C TYR A 54 8.46 2.59 14.05
N THR A 55 8.51 1.30 14.32
CA THR A 55 9.15 0.34 13.42
C THR A 55 8.08 -0.59 12.87
N VAL A 56 7.92 -0.60 11.55
CA VAL A 56 7.02 -1.49 10.83
C VAL A 56 7.86 -2.52 10.13
N ASN A 57 7.67 -3.79 10.48
CA ASN A 57 8.28 -4.91 9.81
C ASN A 57 7.20 -5.65 9.01
N LEU A 58 7.34 -5.68 7.69
CA LEU A 58 6.37 -6.29 6.80
C LEU A 58 6.69 -7.75 6.49
N ASN A 59 7.92 -8.21 6.79
CA ASN A 59 8.45 -9.51 6.34
C ASN A 59 8.36 -9.73 4.82
N ASN A 60 8.10 -8.66 4.07
CA ASN A 60 7.96 -8.69 2.63
C ASN A 60 8.82 -7.58 2.03
N PRO A 61 9.70 -7.86 1.07
CA PRO A 61 10.48 -6.82 0.41
C PRO A 61 9.56 -5.77 -0.24
N ILE A 62 10.00 -4.51 -0.17
CA ILE A 62 9.27 -3.37 -0.72
C ILE A 62 9.84 -3.06 -2.11
N HIS A 63 8.95 -2.78 -3.06
CA HIS A 63 9.36 -2.40 -4.39
C HIS A 63 9.98 -1.01 -4.38
N ARG A 64 11.27 -0.93 -4.74
CA ARG A 64 11.99 0.34 -4.85
C ARG A 64 11.70 0.97 -6.20
N THR A 65 10.86 1.98 -6.22
CA THR A 65 10.50 2.71 -7.43
C THR A 65 11.48 3.88 -7.62
N LEU A 66 12.13 3.97 -8.78
CA LEU A 66 13.03 5.09 -9.12
C LEU A 66 12.31 6.22 -9.85
N THR A 67 11.06 6.04 -10.20
CA THR A 67 10.17 7.04 -10.83
C THR A 67 9.40 7.83 -9.76
N PRO A 68 8.70 8.92 -10.09
CA PRO A 68 8.05 9.80 -9.10
C PRO A 68 6.90 9.18 -8.28
N SER A 69 6.57 7.90 -8.47
CA SER A 69 5.62 7.20 -7.62
C SER A 69 6.33 6.66 -6.37
N GLU A 70 5.80 6.98 -5.21
CA GLU A 70 6.32 6.54 -3.92
C GLU A 70 6.16 5.02 -3.74
N SER A 71 7.18 4.37 -3.15
CA SER A 71 7.10 2.96 -2.73
C SER A 71 6.28 2.83 -1.45
N VAL A 72 6.38 3.85 -0.59
CA VAL A 72 5.63 4.00 0.66
C VAL A 72 5.05 5.41 0.72
N ILE A 73 3.78 5.52 1.10
CA ILE A 73 3.13 6.79 1.38
C ILE A 73 2.12 6.63 2.52
N SER A 74 2.09 7.62 3.44
CA SER A 74 1.08 7.67 4.50
C SER A 74 -0.19 8.37 4.06
N GLU A 75 -1.29 8.12 4.76
CA GLU A 75 -2.43 9.03 4.80
C GLU A 75 -2.06 10.32 5.54
N GLY A 76 -2.96 11.32 5.48
CA GLY A 76 -2.73 12.63 6.05
C GLY A 76 -2.84 12.64 7.57
N PHE A 77 -2.00 13.45 8.22
CA PHE A 77 -2.03 13.68 9.66
C PHE A 77 -1.50 15.07 10.00
N TYR A 78 -1.75 15.53 11.24
CA TYR A 78 -1.21 16.77 11.77
C TYR A 78 -0.07 16.47 12.73
N CYS A 79 1.02 17.24 12.66
CA CYS A 79 2.18 17.09 13.52
C CYS A 79 2.77 18.42 13.96
N THR A 80 3.65 18.39 14.95
CA THR A 80 4.29 19.60 15.51
C THR A 80 5.29 20.24 14.55
N ASP A 81 5.82 19.48 13.58
CA ASP A 81 6.85 19.96 12.64
C ASP A 81 6.29 20.94 11.59
N ALA A 82 5.01 20.86 11.27
CA ALA A 82 4.31 21.77 10.35
C ALA A 82 2.90 22.06 10.86
N PRO A 83 2.76 22.91 11.87
CA PRO A 83 1.47 23.24 12.49
C PRO A 83 0.47 23.75 11.46
N SER A 84 -0.78 23.30 11.56
CA SER A 84 -1.90 23.67 10.67
C SER A 84 -1.79 23.15 9.22
N GLN A 85 -0.82 22.31 8.91
CA GLN A 85 -0.70 21.65 7.62
C GLN A 85 -1.02 20.16 7.74
N VAL A 86 -1.72 19.60 6.75
CA VAL A 86 -1.85 18.17 6.62
C VAL A 86 -0.54 17.62 6.09
N CYS A 87 0.12 16.83 6.93
CA CYS A 87 1.41 16.23 6.65
C CYS A 87 1.25 14.79 6.14
N TYR A 88 2.26 14.35 5.42
CA TYR A 88 2.38 13.02 4.86
C TYR A 88 3.80 12.52 5.04
N ILE A 89 3.97 11.21 5.06
CA ILE A 89 5.29 10.57 4.99
C ILE A 89 5.39 9.83 3.66
N ASP A 90 6.50 10.02 2.95
CA ASP A 90 6.86 9.21 1.80
C ASP A 90 8.32 8.75 1.85
N ASP A 91 8.70 7.89 0.93
CA ASP A 91 10.09 7.47 0.77
C ASP A 91 10.82 8.31 -0.30
N ASN A 92 12.13 8.42 -0.11
CA ASN A 92 13.04 8.85 -1.17
C ASN A 92 13.79 7.62 -1.70
N PRO A 93 13.41 7.08 -2.85
CA PRO A 93 13.98 5.84 -3.35
C PRO A 93 15.46 5.95 -3.72
N THR A 94 15.99 7.17 -3.86
CA THR A 94 17.42 7.38 -4.18
C THR A 94 18.31 7.03 -2.99
N ASN A 95 17.90 7.36 -1.77
CA ASN A 95 18.73 7.22 -0.57
C ASN A 95 18.10 6.40 0.56
N GLY A 96 16.87 5.88 0.39
CA GLY A 96 16.18 5.08 1.39
C GLY A 96 15.78 5.86 2.65
N LYS A 97 15.63 7.18 2.55
CA LYS A 97 15.14 8.01 3.66
C LYS A 97 13.66 8.26 3.56
N LEU A 98 12.99 8.25 4.69
CA LEU A 98 11.60 8.72 4.81
C LEU A 98 11.61 10.25 4.95
N ARG A 99 10.64 10.89 4.29
CA ARG A 99 10.47 12.35 4.28
C ARG A 99 9.11 12.71 4.84
N LEU A 100 9.08 13.66 5.75
CA LEU A 100 7.88 14.37 6.15
C LEU A 100 7.66 15.53 5.19
N PHE A 101 6.47 15.64 4.63
CA PHE A 101 6.11 16.72 3.72
C PHE A 101 4.65 17.13 3.87
N TYR A 102 4.31 18.30 3.36
CA TYR A 102 2.93 18.75 3.16
C TYR A 102 2.77 19.26 1.72
N LYS A 103 1.53 19.48 1.29
CA LYS A 103 1.23 20.09 0.00
C LYS A 103 0.82 21.54 0.22
N ASN A 104 1.47 22.47 -0.50
CA ASN A 104 1.12 23.89 -0.47
C ASN A 104 -0.19 24.17 -1.24
N ALA A 105 -0.61 25.43 -1.27
CA ALA A 105 -1.82 25.87 -1.97
C ALA A 105 -1.80 25.58 -3.48
N GLN A 106 -0.62 25.41 -4.08
CA GLN A 106 -0.42 25.03 -5.49
C GLN A 106 -0.35 23.51 -5.69
N ASN A 107 -0.63 22.72 -4.62
CA ASN A 107 -0.50 21.25 -4.59
C ASN A 107 0.93 20.74 -4.81
N GLU A 108 1.94 21.58 -4.55
CA GLU A 108 3.34 21.19 -4.65
C GLU A 108 3.83 20.59 -3.33
N LYS A 109 4.65 19.55 -3.42
CA LYS A 109 5.25 18.88 -2.27
C LYS A 109 6.34 19.75 -1.63
N VAL A 110 6.15 20.12 -0.36
CA VAL A 110 7.13 20.85 0.45
C VAL A 110 7.70 19.90 1.51
N ILE A 111 8.99 19.57 1.38
CA ILE A 111 9.67 18.70 2.32
C ILE A 111 9.99 19.46 3.60
N VAL A 112 9.56 18.93 4.74
CA VAL A 112 9.83 19.51 6.07
C VAL A 112 11.18 18.99 6.60
N ARG A 113 11.32 17.67 6.69
CA ARG A 113 12.57 17.01 7.14
C ARG A 113 12.57 15.52 6.80
N SER A 114 13.69 14.86 7.02
CA SER A 114 13.75 13.40 7.09
C SER A 114 13.21 12.92 8.44
N VAL A 115 12.42 11.85 8.42
CA VAL A 115 11.77 11.25 9.60
C VAL A 115 12.08 9.77 9.77
N GLY A 116 13.10 9.27 9.08
CA GLY A 116 13.48 7.87 9.24
C GLY A 116 14.08 7.26 8.00
N THR A 117 14.06 5.93 7.96
CA THR A 117 14.67 5.12 6.91
C THR A 117 13.78 3.98 6.49
N ILE A 118 14.03 3.46 5.29
CA ILE A 118 13.37 2.28 4.74
C ILE A 118 14.43 1.28 4.25
N ASP A 119 14.30 0.04 4.69
CA ASP A 119 15.02 -1.10 4.15
C ASP A 119 14.11 -1.84 3.17
N TYR A 120 14.30 -1.60 1.88
CA TYR A 120 13.49 -2.19 0.81
C TYR A 120 13.67 -3.71 0.73
N THR A 121 14.85 -4.21 1.06
CA THR A 121 15.18 -5.63 0.95
C THR A 121 14.51 -6.45 2.05
N ASN A 122 14.58 -5.95 3.28
CA ASN A 122 14.00 -6.65 4.43
C ASN A 122 12.55 -6.22 4.72
N GLY A 123 12.05 -5.19 4.03
CA GLY A 123 10.68 -4.69 4.23
C GLY A 123 10.48 -4.00 5.57
N VAL A 124 11.50 -3.27 6.05
CA VAL A 124 11.44 -2.57 7.32
C VAL A 124 11.33 -1.07 7.09
N ILE A 125 10.34 -0.46 7.75
CA ILE A 125 10.11 0.99 7.75
C ILE A 125 10.34 1.49 9.18
N ASP A 126 11.29 2.36 9.36
CA ASP A 126 11.66 2.92 10.66
C ASP A 126 11.40 4.44 10.67
N ILE A 127 10.40 4.86 11.43
CA ILE A 127 9.98 6.26 11.56
C ILE A 127 10.48 6.77 12.90
N GLU A 128 11.25 7.87 12.89
CA GLU A 128 11.91 8.40 14.07
C GLU A 128 11.47 9.84 14.38
N GLY A 129 11.25 10.09 15.66
CA GLY A 129 11.00 11.44 16.18
C GLY A 129 9.73 12.07 15.62
N LEU A 130 8.68 11.29 15.40
CA LEU A 130 7.39 11.77 14.92
C LEU A 130 6.48 12.13 16.11
N ASN A 131 5.96 13.35 16.11
CA ASN A 131 4.98 13.80 17.10
C ASN A 131 3.65 14.10 16.38
N VAL A 132 2.77 13.10 16.36
CA VAL A 132 1.43 13.20 15.78
C VAL A 132 0.50 13.93 16.74
N GLN A 133 -0.20 14.96 16.27
CA GLN A 133 -1.20 15.70 17.03
C GLN A 133 -2.61 15.15 16.81
N SER A 134 -2.94 14.86 15.55
CA SER A 134 -4.20 14.25 15.14
C SER A 134 -4.06 13.61 13.76
N ILE A 135 -5.03 12.80 13.37
CA ILE A 135 -5.10 12.14 12.07
C ILE A 135 -6.13 12.89 11.19
N ASP A 136 -5.84 13.01 9.90
CA ASP A 136 -6.77 13.52 8.90
C ASP A 136 -7.53 12.33 8.30
N GLY A 137 -8.50 11.80 9.05
CA GLY A 137 -9.25 10.60 8.69
C GLY A 137 -9.49 9.67 9.87
N GLU A 138 -9.68 8.37 9.58
CA GLU A 138 -9.99 7.36 10.60
C GLU A 138 -8.72 6.72 11.20
N THR A 139 -7.69 6.49 10.40
CA THR A 139 -6.44 5.83 10.81
C THR A 139 -5.23 6.52 10.16
N LEU A 140 -4.04 6.37 10.76
CA LEU A 140 -2.79 6.72 10.09
C LEU A 140 -2.29 5.48 9.32
N ARG A 141 -2.72 5.38 8.08
CA ARG A 141 -2.42 4.23 7.22
C ARG A 141 -1.20 4.49 6.34
N LEU A 142 -0.33 3.51 6.27
CA LEU A 142 0.75 3.44 5.29
C LEU A 142 0.31 2.57 4.11
N ARG A 143 0.39 3.10 2.90
CA ARG A 143 0.25 2.36 1.65
C ARG A 143 1.62 1.99 1.15
N ILE A 144 1.83 0.71 0.84
CA ILE A 144 3.14 0.14 0.55
C ILE A 144 3.02 -0.75 -0.69
N ASN A 145 3.94 -0.57 -1.62
CA ASN A 145 4.03 -1.40 -2.82
C ASN A 145 5.03 -2.54 -2.55
N PRO A 146 4.59 -3.81 -2.45
CA PRO A 146 5.50 -4.93 -2.27
C PRO A 146 6.28 -5.22 -3.55
N SER A 147 7.47 -5.79 -3.43
CA SER A 147 8.27 -6.24 -4.58
C SER A 147 7.80 -7.59 -5.14
N SER A 148 7.05 -8.35 -4.35
CA SER A 148 6.43 -9.62 -4.72
C SER A 148 4.93 -9.53 -4.53
N ASN A 149 4.18 -10.18 -5.42
CA ASN A 149 2.74 -10.34 -5.27
C ASN A 149 2.37 -11.48 -4.29
N ASP A 150 3.30 -12.37 -3.96
CA ASP A 150 3.14 -13.31 -2.85
C ASP A 150 3.43 -12.55 -1.54
N VAL A 151 2.50 -12.58 -0.60
CA VAL A 151 2.60 -11.88 0.68
C VAL A 151 2.63 -12.89 1.82
N VAL A 152 3.67 -12.77 2.66
CA VAL A 152 3.84 -13.59 3.85
C VAL A 152 3.44 -12.75 5.06
N SER A 153 2.51 -13.22 5.88
CA SER A 153 2.21 -12.59 7.16
C SER A 153 3.23 -13.01 8.23
N GLU A 154 3.59 -12.07 9.09
CA GLU A 154 4.44 -12.35 10.25
C GLU A 154 3.66 -13.12 11.32
N MET A 155 4.38 -13.88 12.18
CA MET A 155 3.79 -14.50 13.37
C MET A 155 2.96 -13.46 14.17
N ASN A 156 1.70 -13.77 14.45
CA ASN A 156 0.74 -12.93 15.13
C ASN A 156 0.17 -11.74 14.32
N GLN A 157 0.39 -11.67 13.01
CA GLN A 157 -0.30 -10.72 12.13
C GLN A 157 -1.31 -11.47 11.26
N PHE A 158 -2.49 -10.87 11.09
CA PHE A 158 -3.48 -11.33 10.14
C PHE A 158 -3.39 -10.49 8.87
N SER A 159 -3.21 -11.15 7.73
CA SER A 159 -3.39 -10.53 6.44
C SER A 159 -4.83 -10.77 5.96
N MET A 160 -5.49 -9.73 5.51
CA MET A 160 -6.83 -9.82 4.91
C MET A 160 -6.91 -8.94 3.67
N ILE A 161 -7.71 -9.37 2.72
CA ILE A 161 -8.11 -8.51 1.61
C ILE A 161 -9.29 -7.68 2.10
N ASP A 162 -9.13 -6.35 2.13
CA ASP A 162 -10.23 -5.44 2.46
C ASP A 162 -11.06 -5.16 1.21
N PRO A 163 -12.34 -5.60 1.16
CA PRO A 163 -13.20 -5.36 0.01
C PRO A 163 -13.44 -3.87 -0.28
N LYS A 164 -13.32 -3.01 0.73
CA LYS A 164 -13.52 -1.55 0.58
C LYS A 164 -12.37 -0.87 -0.16
N LEU A 165 -11.19 -1.51 -0.16
CA LEU A 165 -9.97 -1.00 -0.81
C LEU A 165 -9.71 -1.66 -2.17
N MET A 166 -10.62 -2.53 -2.63
CA MET A 166 -10.50 -3.18 -3.93
C MET A 166 -10.98 -2.24 -5.03
N GLU A 167 -10.12 -2.04 -6.03
CA GLU A 167 -10.48 -1.37 -7.28
C GLU A 167 -10.59 -2.43 -8.39
N ILE A 168 -11.77 -2.54 -9.00
CA ILE A 168 -12.04 -3.49 -10.08
C ILE A 168 -12.43 -2.72 -11.33
N THR A 169 -11.67 -2.89 -12.41
CA THR A 169 -11.98 -2.34 -13.72
C THR A 169 -12.21 -3.50 -14.69
N ALA A 170 -13.41 -3.61 -15.23
CA ALA A 170 -13.72 -4.56 -16.29
C ALA A 170 -13.55 -3.91 -17.66
N VAL A 171 -12.71 -4.50 -18.51
CA VAL A 171 -12.53 -4.05 -19.88
C VAL A 171 -13.20 -5.08 -20.81
N PRO A 172 -14.29 -4.74 -21.51
CA PRO A 172 -14.93 -5.65 -22.42
C PRO A 172 -14.00 -5.92 -23.62
N LYS A 173 -13.83 -7.19 -23.97
CA LYS A 173 -13.15 -7.55 -25.22
C LYS A 173 -14.06 -7.13 -26.37
N GLN A 174 -13.62 -6.22 -27.23
CA GLN A 174 -14.33 -5.90 -28.46
C GLN A 174 -14.40 -7.15 -29.33
N ALA A 175 -15.62 -7.57 -29.69
CA ALA A 175 -15.80 -8.61 -30.70
C ALA A 175 -15.21 -8.10 -32.01
N GLU A 176 -14.18 -8.72 -32.52
CA GLU A 176 -13.75 -8.53 -33.90
C GLU A 176 -14.90 -9.03 -34.82
N TYR A 177 -15.68 -8.09 -35.35
CA TYR A 177 -16.60 -8.40 -36.44
C TYR A 177 -15.73 -8.75 -37.66
N LEU A 178 -15.54 -10.05 -37.89
CA LEU A 178 -15.10 -10.56 -39.16
C LEU A 178 -16.18 -10.17 -40.19
N HIS A 179 -15.95 -9.10 -40.94
CA HIS A 179 -16.66 -8.85 -42.19
C HIS A 179 -16.26 -9.95 -43.17
N THR A 180 -17.01 -11.05 -43.16
CA THR A 180 -17.03 -11.94 -44.30
C THR A 180 -17.75 -11.21 -45.44
N ALA A 181 -16.98 -10.53 -46.29
CA ALA A 181 -17.48 -10.08 -47.54
C ALA A 181 -17.81 -11.33 -48.38
N SER A 182 -19.10 -11.66 -48.48
CA SER A 182 -19.59 -12.62 -49.49
C SER A 182 -19.45 -11.97 -50.86
N LYS A 183 -18.67 -12.62 -51.72
CA LYS A 183 -18.68 -12.38 -53.15
C LYS A 183 -19.91 -13.04 -53.79
#